data_440a26faad0aebd95390ea585a1c3f50
#
_entry.id   440a26faad0aebd95390ea585a1c3f50
#
_cell.length_a   1.000
_cell.length_b   1.000
_cell.length_c   1.000
_cell.angle_alpha   90.00
_cell.angle_beta   90.00
_cell.angle_gamma   90.00
#
_symmetry.space_group_name_H-M   'P 1'
#
loop_
_entity.id
_entity.type
_entity.pdbx_description
1 polymer ?
#
loop_
_entity_poly.entity_id
_entity_poly.type
_entity_poly.pdbx_seq_one_letter_code
_entity_poly.pdbx_strand_id
1 'polypeptide(L)'
;MNKKYFYLLFTLFITIAVQAQKPTLFMGATAHLGNGTKIENAAISMFNGKIDMVADATRIRIDPSAFDTIYRVHGKHLYPAFIVPNTTLGITEIDAVRASNDYQETGSINPNVRTLIAYNTDSKIAKTVRSNGVFIAQVTPRGGTISGQSSVMHLAGWNWEDAALR
;
A
#
# COMPACT_ATOMS: atom_id res chain seq x y z
N MET A 1 16.14 37.30 -32.92
CA MET A 1 16.61 36.38 -31.88
C MET A 1 16.94 35.07 -32.56
N ASN A 2 18.21 34.65 -32.58
CA ASN A 2 18.65 33.46 -33.32
C ASN A 2 18.01 32.21 -32.76
N LYS A 3 17.35 31.39 -33.59
CA LYS A 3 16.70 30.11 -33.19
C LYS A 3 17.62 29.20 -32.33
N LYS A 4 18.94 29.28 -32.56
CA LYS A 4 19.95 28.53 -31.77
C LYS A 4 19.97 28.93 -30.28
N TYR A 5 19.83 30.18 -29.95
CA TYR A 5 19.80 30.67 -28.55
C TYR A 5 18.46 30.32 -27.87
N PHE A 6 17.38 30.26 -28.65
CA PHE A 6 16.09 29.83 -28.13
C PHE A 6 16.11 28.34 -27.70
N TYR A 7 16.68 27.47 -28.54
CA TYR A 7 16.83 26.04 -28.19
C TYR A 7 17.79 25.82 -27.01
N LEU A 8 18.88 26.60 -26.93
CA LEU A 8 19.82 26.54 -25.82
C LEU A 8 19.17 26.97 -24.51
N LEU A 9 18.35 28.02 -24.53
CA LEU A 9 17.60 28.51 -23.37
C LEU A 9 16.52 27.50 -22.95
N PHE A 10 15.85 26.87 -23.91
CA PHE A 10 14.81 25.86 -23.67
C PHE A 10 15.39 24.57 -23.08
N THR A 11 16.55 24.09 -23.56
CA THR A 11 17.24 22.95 -22.95
C THR A 11 17.76 23.26 -21.55
N LEU A 12 18.25 24.47 -21.30
CA LEU A 12 18.67 24.89 -19.96
C LEU A 12 17.50 24.94 -18.96
N PHE A 13 16.30 25.32 -19.42
CA PHE A 13 15.08 25.34 -18.58
C PHE A 13 14.59 23.94 -18.20
N ILE A 14 14.76 22.94 -19.06
CA ILE A 14 14.37 21.54 -18.80
C ILE A 14 15.27 20.90 -17.74
N THR A 15 16.56 21.25 -17.68
CA THR A 15 17.51 20.70 -16.71
C THR A 15 17.28 21.15 -15.27
N ILE A 16 16.60 22.30 -15.06
CA ILE A 16 16.34 22.85 -13.71
C ILE A 16 15.15 22.15 -13.03
N ALA A 17 14.29 21.44 -13.78
CA ALA A 17 13.05 20.86 -13.27
C ALA A 17 13.21 19.46 -12.62
N VAL A 18 14.38 18.85 -12.67
CA VAL A 18 14.63 17.54 -12.05
C VAL A 18 15.06 17.75 -10.60
N GLN A 19 14.11 18.01 -9.73
CA GLN A 19 14.33 17.85 -8.29
C GLN A 19 14.26 16.37 -7.96
N ALA A 20 15.38 15.79 -7.55
CA ALA A 20 15.40 14.43 -7.04
C ALA A 20 14.48 14.37 -5.80
N GLN A 21 13.44 13.53 -5.87
CA GLN A 21 12.60 13.27 -4.70
C GLN A 21 13.49 12.75 -3.58
N LYS A 22 13.30 13.28 -2.37
CA LYS A 22 14.03 12.81 -1.20
C LYS A 22 13.18 11.81 -0.43
N PRO A 23 13.80 10.87 0.29
CA PRO A 23 13.07 9.92 1.12
C PRO A 23 12.40 10.61 2.31
N THR A 24 11.36 9.97 2.84
CA THR A 24 10.72 10.31 4.11
C THR A 24 11.32 9.46 5.23
N LEU A 25 11.64 10.07 6.37
CA LEU A 25 12.23 9.41 7.54
C LEU A 25 11.26 9.37 8.71
N PHE A 26 11.07 8.19 9.29
CA PHE A 26 10.42 7.99 10.60
C PHE A 26 11.51 7.68 11.63
N MET A 27 11.56 8.45 12.73
CA MET A 27 12.64 8.37 13.70
C MET A 27 12.15 8.33 15.15
N GLY A 28 12.77 7.48 15.96
CA GLY A 28 12.57 7.43 17.42
C GLY A 28 11.48 6.47 17.89
N ALA A 29 10.86 5.70 16.99
CA ALA A 29 9.89 4.67 17.37
C ALA A 29 10.58 3.35 17.77
N THR A 30 9.85 2.50 18.46
CA THR A 30 10.20 1.08 18.57
C THR A 30 9.66 0.34 17.33
N ALA A 31 10.55 -0.10 16.46
CA ALA A 31 10.19 -0.85 15.26
C ALA A 31 10.19 -2.36 15.53
N HIS A 32 9.08 -3.03 15.19
CA HIS A 32 8.92 -4.47 15.23
C HIS A 32 9.05 -5.02 13.80
N LEU A 33 10.06 -5.85 13.54
CA LEU A 33 10.39 -6.25 12.17
C LEU A 33 9.58 -7.47 11.64
N GLY A 34 8.66 -8.00 12.46
CA GLY A 34 7.85 -9.17 12.08
C GLY A 34 8.55 -10.52 12.19
N ASN A 35 9.86 -10.55 12.43
CA ASN A 35 10.69 -11.75 12.62
C ASN A 35 11.08 -12.00 14.09
N GLY A 36 10.41 -11.32 15.04
CA GLY A 36 10.72 -11.35 16.46
C GLY A 36 11.76 -10.31 16.90
N THR A 37 12.46 -9.66 15.97
CA THR A 37 13.43 -8.61 16.29
C THR A 37 12.73 -7.27 16.50
N LYS A 38 13.19 -6.49 17.48
CA LYS A 38 12.77 -5.10 17.69
C LYS A 38 13.98 -4.15 17.72
N ILE A 39 13.76 -2.93 17.27
CA ILE A 39 14.74 -1.82 17.35
C ILE A 39 14.09 -0.70 18.15
N GLU A 40 14.63 -0.35 19.33
CA GLU A 40 13.96 0.58 20.27
C GLU A 40 14.04 2.05 19.86
N ASN A 41 15.03 2.45 19.10
CA ASN A 41 15.15 3.80 18.57
C ASN A 41 15.37 3.73 17.07
N ALA A 42 14.35 3.27 16.35
CA ALA A 42 14.47 3.01 14.94
C ALA A 42 14.51 4.30 14.09
N ALA A 43 15.31 4.24 13.03
CA ALA A 43 15.26 5.13 11.89
C ALA A 43 14.83 4.30 10.66
N ILE A 44 13.66 4.61 10.12
CA ILE A 44 13.10 3.93 8.95
C ILE A 44 12.90 4.97 7.85
N SER A 45 13.60 4.82 6.73
CA SER A 45 13.36 5.66 5.56
C SER A 45 12.52 4.95 4.52
N MET A 46 11.69 5.75 3.85
CA MET A 46 10.82 5.30 2.76
C MET A 46 11.06 6.17 1.53
N PHE A 47 11.26 5.52 0.40
CA PHE A 47 11.44 6.16 -0.89
C PHE A 47 10.65 5.42 -1.97
N ASN A 48 9.87 6.15 -2.78
CA ASN A 48 9.03 5.59 -3.85
C ASN A 48 8.15 4.42 -3.39
N GLY A 49 7.51 4.55 -2.21
CA GLY A 49 6.62 3.53 -1.67
C GLY A 49 7.33 2.28 -1.14
N LYS A 50 8.66 2.27 -1.06
CA LYS A 50 9.46 1.15 -0.53
C LYS A 50 10.23 1.58 0.70
N ILE A 51 10.50 0.63 1.59
CA ILE A 51 11.43 0.81 2.70
C ILE A 51 12.83 0.80 2.11
N ASP A 52 13.56 1.89 2.31
CA ASP A 52 14.92 2.10 1.82
C ASP A 52 15.95 1.77 2.89
N MET A 53 15.68 2.16 4.15
CA MET A 53 16.57 1.92 5.27
C MET A 53 15.77 1.52 6.52
N VAL A 54 16.30 0.56 7.28
CA VAL A 54 15.86 0.25 8.65
C VAL A 54 17.10 0.12 9.51
N ALA A 55 17.26 1.00 10.50
CA ALA A 55 18.45 1.04 11.34
C ALA A 55 18.13 1.52 12.75
N ASP A 56 19.06 1.30 13.68
CA ASP A 56 19.05 1.91 14.99
C ASP A 56 19.65 3.32 14.89
N ALA A 57 18.84 4.34 15.19
CA ALA A 57 19.23 5.75 15.11
C ALA A 57 20.39 6.12 16.06
N THR A 58 20.68 5.30 17.09
CA THR A 58 21.83 5.52 17.97
C THR A 58 23.15 5.07 17.37
N ARG A 59 23.11 4.23 16.33
CA ARG A 59 24.29 3.62 15.72
C ARG A 59 24.68 4.23 14.38
N ILE A 60 23.83 5.08 13.81
CA ILE A 60 24.06 5.72 12.52
C ILE A 60 24.05 7.23 12.64
N ARG A 61 24.81 7.90 11.76
CA ARG A 61 24.72 9.34 11.61
C ARG A 61 23.68 9.66 10.57
N ILE A 62 22.67 10.41 10.97
CA ILE A 62 21.58 10.85 10.10
C ILE A 62 21.83 12.30 9.71
N ASP A 63 21.91 12.56 8.40
CA ASP A 63 21.93 13.93 7.87
C ASP A 63 20.47 14.36 7.57
N PRO A 64 19.91 15.31 8.31
CA PRO A 64 18.54 15.76 8.09
C PRO A 64 18.28 16.33 6.69
N SER A 65 19.31 16.88 6.05
CA SER A 65 19.19 17.49 4.71
C SER A 65 18.96 16.46 3.60
N ALA A 66 19.23 15.18 3.87
CA ALA A 66 19.03 14.08 2.93
C ALA A 66 17.55 13.65 2.80
N PHE A 67 16.67 14.15 3.69
CA PHE A 67 15.26 13.75 3.74
C PHE A 67 14.35 14.94 3.40
N ASP A 68 13.23 14.64 2.74
CA ASP A 68 12.18 15.64 2.47
C ASP A 68 11.38 15.95 3.74
N THR A 69 10.96 14.89 4.44
CA THR A 69 10.16 15.00 5.67
C THR A 69 10.70 14.06 6.73
N ILE A 70 10.80 14.54 7.97
CA ILE A 70 11.20 13.73 9.13
C ILE A 70 10.06 13.72 10.15
N TYR A 71 9.46 12.53 10.32
CA TYR A 71 8.47 12.27 11.36
C TYR A 71 9.15 11.77 12.63
N ARG A 72 9.09 12.58 13.70
CA ARG A 72 9.56 12.17 15.03
C ARG A 72 8.43 11.47 15.76
N VAL A 73 8.57 10.16 15.96
CA VAL A 73 7.52 9.27 16.49
C VAL A 73 7.97 8.57 17.77
N HIS A 74 8.62 9.33 18.64
CA HIS A 74 9.09 8.84 19.93
C HIS A 74 7.96 8.26 20.77
N GLY A 75 8.23 7.14 21.46
CA GLY A 75 7.27 6.44 22.30
C GLY A 75 6.17 5.70 21.55
N LYS A 76 6.20 5.70 20.21
CA LYS A 76 5.29 4.93 19.37
C LYS A 76 5.92 3.63 18.91
N HIS A 77 5.07 2.67 18.53
CA HIS A 77 5.48 1.41 17.96
C HIS A 77 5.14 1.38 16.46
N LEU A 78 6.07 0.90 15.65
CA LEU A 78 5.87 0.66 14.21
C LEU A 78 5.85 -0.85 13.97
N TYR A 79 4.86 -1.30 13.21
CA TYR A 79 4.67 -2.71 12.86
C TYR A 79 4.51 -2.84 11.34
N PRO A 80 4.91 -3.97 10.74
CA PRO A 80 4.45 -4.33 9.41
C PRO A 80 2.93 -4.43 9.40
N ALA A 81 2.30 -4.06 8.30
CA ALA A 81 0.87 -4.22 8.13
C ALA A 81 0.48 -5.70 8.09
N PHE A 82 -0.74 -6.00 8.55
CA PHE A 82 -1.30 -7.35 8.45
C PHE A 82 -1.78 -7.62 7.02
N ILE A 83 -1.60 -8.88 6.60
CA ILE A 83 -2.14 -9.44 5.36
C ILE A 83 -3.18 -10.48 5.73
N VAL A 84 -4.41 -10.31 5.27
CA VAL A 84 -5.51 -11.26 5.53
C VAL A 84 -5.72 -12.14 4.31
N PRO A 85 -5.45 -13.45 4.42
CA PRO A 85 -5.73 -14.39 3.34
C PRO A 85 -7.20 -14.83 3.35
N ASN A 86 -7.69 -15.25 2.20
CA ASN A 86 -8.96 -15.98 2.03
C ASN A 86 -10.19 -15.29 2.66
N THR A 87 -10.42 -14.04 2.32
CA THR A 87 -11.55 -13.22 2.81
C THR A 87 -12.52 -12.85 1.69
N THR A 88 -13.75 -12.47 2.05
CA THR A 88 -14.75 -11.87 1.16
C THR A 88 -14.80 -10.34 1.29
N LEU A 89 -13.80 -9.74 1.90
CA LEU A 89 -13.72 -8.29 2.13
C LEU A 89 -13.79 -7.52 0.80
N GLY A 90 -14.69 -6.55 0.72
CA GLY A 90 -14.92 -5.75 -0.49
C GLY A 90 -15.79 -6.42 -1.56
N ILE A 91 -16.16 -7.70 -1.40
CA ILE A 91 -17.19 -8.39 -2.20
C ILE A 91 -18.40 -8.82 -1.36
N THR A 92 -18.42 -8.44 -0.10
CA THR A 92 -19.53 -8.58 0.83
C THR A 92 -19.60 -7.36 1.71
N GLU A 93 -20.76 -6.68 1.78
CA GLU A 93 -20.96 -5.53 2.67
C GLU A 93 -21.85 -5.89 3.86
N ILE A 94 -23.03 -6.43 3.61
CA ILE A 94 -23.99 -6.85 4.64
C ILE A 94 -24.38 -8.29 4.35
N ASP A 95 -23.88 -9.23 5.12
CA ASP A 95 -24.06 -10.66 4.87
C ASP A 95 -25.54 -11.08 4.77
N ALA A 96 -26.41 -10.46 5.58
CA ALA A 96 -27.85 -10.72 5.56
C ALA A 96 -28.58 -10.11 4.34
N VAL A 97 -27.94 -9.27 3.55
CA VAL A 97 -28.55 -8.61 2.38
C VAL A 97 -27.97 -9.19 1.09
N ARG A 98 -28.73 -10.06 0.44
CA ARG A 98 -28.29 -10.77 -0.79
C ARG A 98 -27.74 -9.82 -1.87
N ALA A 99 -28.35 -8.66 -2.04
CA ALA A 99 -27.95 -7.68 -3.05
C ALA A 99 -26.57 -7.02 -2.80
N SER A 100 -26.02 -7.17 -1.60
CA SER A 100 -24.69 -6.66 -1.24
C SER A 100 -23.61 -7.76 -1.20
N ASN A 101 -23.95 -8.98 -1.65
CA ASN A 101 -23.08 -10.16 -1.62
C ASN A 101 -22.71 -10.57 -3.04
N ASP A 102 -21.49 -10.30 -3.42
CA ASP A 102 -20.94 -10.54 -4.77
C ASP A 102 -19.83 -11.61 -4.75
N TYR A 103 -19.83 -12.45 -3.73
CA TYR A 103 -18.82 -13.48 -3.53
C TYR A 103 -19.13 -14.80 -4.23
N GLN A 104 -20.36 -14.98 -4.74
CA GLN A 104 -20.80 -16.25 -5.32
C GLN A 104 -21.50 -16.06 -6.66
N GLU A 105 -21.06 -16.82 -7.66
CA GLU A 105 -21.66 -16.88 -8.98
C GLU A 105 -22.54 -18.14 -9.15
N THR A 106 -23.42 -18.11 -10.16
CA THR A 106 -24.27 -19.24 -10.52
C THR A 106 -23.47 -20.39 -11.10
N GLY A 107 -23.81 -21.62 -10.68
CA GLY A 107 -23.14 -22.84 -11.14
C GLY A 107 -22.05 -23.33 -10.18
N SER A 108 -21.53 -24.52 -10.50
CA SER A 108 -20.55 -25.19 -9.64
C SER A 108 -19.13 -25.12 -10.17
N ILE A 109 -18.92 -24.73 -11.43
CA ILE A 109 -17.61 -24.67 -12.09
C ILE A 109 -17.48 -23.31 -12.80
N ASN A 110 -16.80 -22.37 -12.13
CA ASN A 110 -16.69 -20.96 -12.55
C ASN A 110 -15.21 -20.49 -12.66
N PRO A 111 -14.37 -21.12 -13.48
CA PRO A 111 -12.93 -20.78 -13.56
C PRO A 111 -12.67 -19.39 -14.15
N ASN A 112 -13.64 -18.81 -14.84
CA ASN A 112 -13.60 -17.50 -15.47
C ASN A 112 -13.95 -16.35 -14.51
N VAL A 113 -14.57 -16.63 -13.37
CA VAL A 113 -14.94 -15.61 -12.38
C VAL A 113 -13.69 -15.04 -11.71
N ARG A 114 -13.62 -13.73 -11.59
CA ARG A 114 -12.48 -13.00 -11.01
C ARG A 114 -12.99 -12.02 -9.98
N THR A 115 -12.57 -12.18 -8.72
CA THR A 115 -12.94 -11.25 -7.63
C THR A 115 -12.46 -9.82 -7.85
N LEU A 116 -11.42 -9.64 -8.64
CA LEU A 116 -10.85 -8.34 -8.97
C LEU A 116 -11.91 -7.33 -9.46
N ILE A 117 -12.80 -7.78 -10.35
CA ILE A 117 -13.81 -6.92 -10.99
C ILE A 117 -14.96 -6.60 -10.04
N ALA A 118 -15.28 -7.53 -9.13
CA ALA A 118 -16.34 -7.39 -8.14
C ALA A 118 -15.92 -6.57 -6.90
N TYR A 119 -14.62 -6.25 -6.78
CA TYR A 119 -14.09 -5.60 -5.59
C TYR A 119 -14.57 -4.16 -5.44
N ASN A 120 -15.27 -3.88 -4.34
CA ASN A 120 -15.75 -2.55 -3.96
C ASN A 120 -14.70 -1.82 -3.11
N THR A 121 -14.01 -0.83 -3.70
CA THR A 121 -13.04 0.01 -2.99
C THR A 121 -13.70 0.99 -2.01
N ASP A 122 -14.99 1.30 -2.19
CA ASP A 122 -15.73 2.18 -1.28
C ASP A 122 -16.31 1.48 -0.06
N SER A 123 -16.06 0.16 0.09
CA SER A 123 -16.48 -0.62 1.25
C SER A 123 -16.10 0.07 2.57
N LYS A 124 -17.09 0.32 3.40
CA LYS A 124 -16.88 0.86 4.75
C LYS A 124 -16.19 -0.15 5.66
N ILE A 125 -16.42 -1.44 5.41
CA ILE A 125 -15.79 -2.54 6.16
C ILE A 125 -14.30 -2.56 5.84
N ALA A 126 -13.91 -2.45 4.57
CA ALA A 126 -12.51 -2.40 4.16
C ALA A 126 -11.76 -1.21 4.82
N LYS A 127 -12.40 -0.04 4.85
CA LYS A 127 -11.85 1.17 5.52
C LYS A 127 -11.67 0.96 7.03
N THR A 128 -12.61 0.31 7.70
CA THR A 128 -12.54 -0.01 9.14
C THR A 128 -11.44 -1.02 9.42
N VAL A 129 -11.35 -2.08 8.63
CA VAL A 129 -10.32 -3.12 8.76
C VAL A 129 -8.92 -2.52 8.53
N ARG A 130 -8.78 -1.61 7.56
CA ARG A 130 -7.54 -0.87 7.31
C ARG A 130 -7.11 -0.03 8.51
N SER A 131 -8.03 0.66 9.19
CA SER A 131 -7.71 1.45 10.38
C SER A 131 -7.24 0.61 11.57
N ASN A 132 -7.49 -0.71 11.54
CA ASN A 132 -6.99 -1.68 12.51
C ASN A 132 -5.67 -2.37 12.06
N GLY A 133 -5.00 -1.84 11.02
CA GLY A 133 -3.66 -2.26 10.61
C GLY A 133 -3.60 -3.35 9.54
N VAL A 134 -4.72 -3.73 8.93
CA VAL A 134 -4.75 -4.63 7.77
C VAL A 134 -4.68 -3.81 6.49
N PHE A 135 -3.63 -3.98 5.69
CA PHE A 135 -3.45 -3.19 4.46
C PHE A 135 -3.61 -4.00 3.19
N ILE A 136 -3.49 -5.32 3.27
CA ILE A 136 -3.57 -6.23 2.13
C ILE A 136 -4.55 -7.34 2.47
N ALA A 137 -5.41 -7.71 1.53
CA ALA A 137 -6.33 -8.84 1.63
C ALA A 137 -6.30 -9.68 0.36
N GLN A 138 -6.26 -11.00 0.52
CA GLN A 138 -6.58 -11.92 -0.57
C GLN A 138 -8.08 -12.13 -0.58
N VAL A 139 -8.74 -11.50 -1.54
CA VAL A 139 -10.19 -11.60 -1.73
C VAL A 139 -10.51 -12.82 -2.56
N THR A 140 -11.35 -13.70 -2.03
CA THR A 140 -11.60 -15.04 -2.58
C THR A 140 -13.09 -15.26 -2.80
N PRO A 141 -13.52 -15.68 -4.00
CA PRO A 141 -14.91 -16.05 -4.25
C PRO A 141 -15.27 -17.33 -3.51
N ARG A 142 -16.55 -17.54 -3.31
CA ARG A 142 -17.12 -18.69 -2.59
C ARG A 142 -18.10 -19.46 -3.47
N GLY A 143 -18.44 -20.67 -3.06
CA GLY A 143 -19.47 -21.50 -3.70
C GLY A 143 -18.93 -22.38 -4.81
N GLY A 144 -19.69 -23.44 -5.11
CA GLY A 144 -19.36 -24.40 -6.15
C GLY A 144 -18.09 -25.24 -5.86
N THR A 145 -17.73 -26.07 -6.83
CA THR A 145 -16.49 -26.88 -6.82
C THR A 145 -15.30 -26.02 -7.24
N ILE A 146 -15.50 -25.13 -8.23
CA ILE A 146 -14.54 -24.13 -8.67
C ILE A 146 -15.25 -22.77 -8.59
N SER A 147 -14.92 -21.98 -7.57
CA SER A 147 -15.60 -20.70 -7.31
C SER A 147 -15.10 -19.56 -8.17
N GLY A 148 -13.88 -19.65 -8.71
CA GLY A 148 -13.21 -18.61 -9.47
C GLY A 148 -11.79 -18.33 -9.00
N GLN A 149 -11.27 -17.18 -9.42
CA GLN A 149 -9.91 -16.71 -9.12
C GLN A 149 -9.95 -15.67 -8.01
N SER A 150 -9.14 -15.87 -6.97
CA SER A 150 -8.88 -14.87 -5.93
C SER A 150 -7.98 -13.76 -6.45
N SER A 151 -8.04 -12.59 -5.82
CA SER A 151 -7.20 -11.46 -6.13
C SER A 151 -6.60 -10.88 -4.86
N VAL A 152 -5.36 -10.40 -4.93
CA VAL A 152 -4.71 -9.72 -3.82
C VAL A 152 -4.90 -8.22 -4.00
N MET A 153 -5.54 -7.60 -3.00
CA MET A 153 -5.94 -6.21 -3.02
C MET A 153 -5.31 -5.44 -1.87
N HIS A 154 -4.82 -4.23 -2.12
CA HIS A 154 -4.53 -3.32 -1.02
C HIS A 154 -5.78 -2.49 -0.67
N LEU A 155 -5.98 -2.25 0.63
CA LEU A 155 -7.23 -1.67 1.14
C LEU A 155 -7.30 -0.14 1.06
N ALA A 156 -6.38 0.49 0.30
CA ALA A 156 -6.30 1.93 0.13
C ALA A 156 -6.56 2.40 -1.31
N GLY A 157 -6.85 1.49 -2.24
CA GLY A 157 -7.13 1.82 -3.63
C GLY A 157 -8.39 2.68 -3.80
N TRP A 158 -8.38 3.57 -4.77
CA TRP A 158 -9.53 4.41 -5.10
C TRP A 158 -10.43 3.74 -6.15
N ASN A 159 -9.89 2.80 -6.92
CA ASN A 159 -10.63 1.90 -7.80
C ASN A 159 -10.01 0.49 -7.73
N TRP A 160 -10.65 -0.51 -8.35
CA TRP A 160 -10.19 -1.89 -8.31
C TRP A 160 -8.85 -2.09 -9.06
N GLU A 161 -8.55 -1.32 -10.09
CA GLU A 161 -7.29 -1.38 -10.85
C GLU A 161 -6.12 -0.88 -10.01
N ASP A 162 -6.33 0.21 -9.27
CA ASP A 162 -5.36 0.78 -8.34
C ASP A 162 -5.17 -0.09 -7.10
N ALA A 163 -6.25 -0.72 -6.62
CA ALA A 163 -6.22 -1.61 -5.46
C ALA A 163 -5.52 -2.96 -5.75
N ALA A 164 -5.45 -3.39 -7.01
CA ALA A 164 -4.89 -4.68 -7.38
C ALA A 164 -3.37 -4.73 -7.19
N LEU A 165 -2.89 -5.68 -6.39
CA LEU A 165 -1.47 -6.02 -6.33
C LEU A 165 -1.13 -7.02 -7.44
N ARG A 166 -0.21 -6.64 -8.31
CA ARG A 166 0.26 -7.45 -9.46
C ARG A 166 1.54 -8.17 -9.10
#